data_d75111cac987a0ea3195c452b1cb3d19
#
_entry.id   d75111cac987a0ea3195c452b1cb3d19
#
_cell.length_a   1.000
_cell.length_b   1.000
_cell.length_c   1.000
_cell.angle_alpha   90.00
_cell.angle_beta   90.00
_cell.angle_gamma   90.00
#
_symmetry.space_group_name_H-M   'P 1'
#
loop_
_entity.id
_entity.type
_entity.pdbx_description
1 polymer ?
#
loop_
_entity_poly.entity_id
_entity_poly.type
_entity_poly.pdbx_seq_one_letter_code
_entity_poly.pdbx_strand_id
1 'polypeptide(L)'
;MKCRIPERQKQLDPRARVHIRRMLGDCAELTLAEVFDFGDKRLREIRDEVQRMYAYYDARYPDSCDYIRALIALFQPDGKVCEYPVRPGSGERVLAGREHDIVYLCYAYRLRLRGFGQVRIDRFLTELCRRIRYYNRTFAGDYDAVIPVMENRLAQRGIMVGGGAE
;
A
#
# COMPACT_ATOMS: atom_id res chain seq x y z
N MET A 1 -18.29 -27.25 -29.35
CA MET A 1 -17.42 -26.13 -28.93
C MET A 1 -17.96 -25.60 -27.61
N LYS A 2 -17.35 -25.95 -26.47
CA LYS A 2 -17.76 -25.41 -25.16
C LYS A 2 -17.15 -24.00 -25.03
N CYS A 3 -17.98 -22.95 -25.13
CA CYS A 3 -17.59 -21.61 -24.77
C CYS A 3 -17.11 -21.63 -23.32
N ARG A 4 -15.79 -21.57 -23.07
CA ARG A 4 -15.26 -21.26 -21.76
C ARG A 4 -15.63 -19.82 -21.47
N ILE A 5 -16.62 -19.63 -20.59
CA ILE A 5 -16.83 -18.33 -19.94
C ILE A 5 -15.50 -17.98 -19.28
N PRO A 6 -14.89 -16.81 -19.58
CA PRO A 6 -13.67 -16.42 -18.90
C PRO A 6 -13.94 -16.46 -17.40
N GLU A 7 -13.17 -17.25 -16.66
CA GLU A 7 -13.23 -17.22 -15.20
C GLU A 7 -13.13 -15.75 -14.81
N ARG A 8 -14.19 -15.24 -14.16
CA ARG A 8 -14.13 -13.91 -13.51
C ARG A 8 -12.88 -13.93 -12.65
N GLN A 9 -11.91 -13.10 -13.00
CA GLN A 9 -10.70 -12.96 -12.20
C GLN A 9 -11.16 -12.75 -10.76
N LYS A 10 -10.82 -13.69 -9.86
CA LYS A 10 -11.17 -13.57 -8.46
C LYS A 10 -10.53 -12.29 -7.95
N GLN A 11 -11.33 -11.34 -7.57
CA GLN A 11 -10.87 -10.15 -6.88
C GLN A 11 -10.79 -10.48 -5.39
N LEU A 12 -9.86 -9.84 -4.70
CA LEU A 12 -9.78 -9.90 -3.26
C LEU A 12 -11.09 -9.33 -2.67
N ASP A 13 -11.59 -9.96 -1.59
CA ASP A 13 -12.73 -9.44 -0.85
C ASP A 13 -12.50 -7.95 -0.52
N PRO A 14 -13.47 -7.05 -0.81
CA PRO A 14 -13.33 -5.63 -0.52
C PRO A 14 -12.97 -5.32 0.93
N ARG A 15 -13.50 -6.08 1.90
CA ARG A 15 -13.17 -5.94 3.32
C ARG A 15 -11.71 -6.31 3.59
N ALA A 16 -11.24 -7.42 3.04
CA ALA A 16 -9.85 -7.83 3.16
C ALA A 16 -8.90 -6.79 2.55
N ARG A 17 -9.27 -6.22 1.40
CA ARG A 17 -8.51 -5.14 0.77
C ARG A 17 -8.40 -3.90 1.66
N VAL A 18 -9.50 -3.46 2.24
CA VAL A 18 -9.52 -2.30 3.16
C VAL A 18 -8.63 -2.56 4.38
N HIS A 19 -8.72 -3.75 4.98
CA HIS A 19 -7.89 -4.13 6.13
C HIS A 19 -6.39 -4.15 5.79
N ILE A 20 -6.03 -4.74 4.65
CA ILE A 20 -4.65 -4.77 4.17
C ILE A 20 -4.12 -3.35 3.97
N ARG A 21 -4.86 -2.50 3.28
CA ARG A 21 -4.46 -1.11 3.02
C ARG A 21 -4.34 -0.30 4.29
N ARG A 22 -5.22 -0.51 5.27
CA ARG A 22 -5.15 0.16 6.58
C ARG A 22 -3.89 -0.28 7.33
N MET A 23 -3.67 -1.57 7.48
CA MET A 23 -2.48 -2.09 8.18
C MET A 23 -1.18 -1.61 7.52
N LEU A 24 -1.10 -1.67 6.19
CA LEU A 24 0.09 -1.22 5.46
C LEU A 24 0.26 0.30 5.54
N GLY A 25 -0.82 1.06 5.52
CA GLY A 25 -0.82 2.51 5.71
C GLY A 25 -0.29 2.90 7.08
N ASP A 26 -0.79 2.28 8.14
CA ASP A 26 -0.31 2.52 9.50
C ASP A 26 1.19 2.15 9.66
N CYS A 27 1.63 1.04 9.04
CA CYS A 27 3.06 0.70 8.97
C CYS A 27 3.88 1.75 8.23
N ALA A 28 3.38 2.28 7.13
CA ALA A 28 4.05 3.31 6.35
C ALA A 28 4.16 4.62 7.16
N GLU A 29 3.09 5.03 7.81
CA GLU A 29 3.07 6.23 8.65
C GLU A 29 3.99 6.11 9.86
N LEU A 30 4.00 4.97 10.55
CA LEU A 30 4.98 4.70 11.62
C LEU A 30 6.42 4.75 11.10
N THR A 31 6.68 4.22 9.92
CA THR A 31 8.00 4.29 9.30
C THR A 31 8.40 5.72 9.00
N LEU A 32 7.49 6.52 8.44
CA LEU A 32 7.74 7.93 8.15
C LEU A 32 7.94 8.75 9.43
N ALA A 33 7.17 8.47 10.47
CA ALA A 33 7.30 9.14 11.75
C ALA A 33 8.61 8.80 12.48
N GLU A 34 8.98 7.52 12.53
CA GLU A 34 10.10 7.05 13.35
C GLU A 34 11.46 7.13 12.64
N VAL A 35 11.50 6.98 11.32
CA VAL A 35 12.75 6.95 10.55
C VAL A 35 13.04 8.28 9.85
N PHE A 36 12.00 9.02 9.49
CA PHE A 36 12.11 10.26 8.71
C PHE A 36 11.59 11.50 9.44
N ASP A 37 11.17 11.33 10.70
CA ASP A 37 10.68 12.41 11.56
C ASP A 37 9.52 13.23 10.99
N PHE A 38 8.55 12.51 10.38
CA PHE A 38 7.32 13.14 9.90
C PHE A 38 6.39 13.40 11.09
N GLY A 39 5.99 14.69 11.25
CA GLY A 39 4.94 15.05 12.19
C GLY A 39 3.54 14.85 11.63
N ASP A 40 2.52 14.99 12.49
CA ASP A 40 1.11 14.74 12.21
C ASP A 40 0.60 15.44 10.94
N LYS A 41 0.94 16.71 10.73
CA LYS A 41 0.50 17.46 9.53
C LYS A 41 0.98 16.79 8.24
N ARG A 42 2.28 16.44 8.16
CA ARG A 42 2.86 15.83 6.95
C ARG A 42 2.28 14.44 6.70
N LEU A 43 2.02 13.68 7.76
CA LEU A 43 1.43 12.34 7.65
C LEU A 43 -0.02 12.42 7.18
N ARG A 44 -0.82 13.36 7.68
CA ARG A 44 -2.18 13.58 7.20
C ARG A 44 -2.21 13.97 5.72
N GLU A 45 -1.36 14.88 5.30
CA GLU A 45 -1.26 15.30 3.90
C GLU A 45 -0.94 14.10 2.97
N ILE A 46 0.07 13.28 3.33
CA ILE A 46 0.43 12.13 2.50
C ILE A 46 -0.65 11.04 2.52
N ARG A 47 -1.29 10.80 3.65
CA ARG A 47 -2.44 9.90 3.77
C ARG A 47 -3.57 10.31 2.83
N ASP A 48 -3.97 11.58 2.87
CA ASP A 48 -5.03 12.10 2.02
C ASP A 48 -4.69 11.99 0.53
N GLU A 49 -3.43 12.22 0.16
CA GLU A 49 -2.96 12.05 -1.20
C GLU A 49 -2.98 10.59 -1.64
N VAL A 50 -2.56 9.67 -0.79
CA VAL A 50 -2.59 8.23 -1.07
C VAL A 50 -4.04 7.73 -1.18
N GLN A 51 -4.93 8.17 -0.30
CA GLN A 51 -6.36 7.83 -0.38
C GLN A 51 -7.00 8.33 -1.68
N ARG A 52 -6.66 9.53 -2.14
CA ARG A 52 -7.11 10.02 -3.45
C ARG A 52 -6.57 9.18 -4.60
N MET A 53 -5.33 8.70 -4.51
CA MET A 53 -4.79 7.75 -5.49
C MET A 53 -5.59 6.45 -5.50
N TYR A 54 -5.88 5.87 -4.34
CA TYR A 54 -6.70 4.65 -4.27
C TYR A 54 -8.05 4.86 -4.94
N ALA A 55 -8.78 5.91 -4.59
CA ALA A 55 -10.09 6.21 -5.18
C ALA A 55 -10.01 6.36 -6.71
N TYR A 56 -8.99 7.06 -7.21
CA TYR A 56 -8.81 7.28 -8.64
C TYR A 56 -8.50 5.99 -9.41
N TYR A 57 -7.58 5.17 -8.89
CA TYR A 57 -7.13 3.96 -9.59
C TYR A 57 -8.08 2.79 -9.40
N ASP A 58 -8.72 2.64 -8.24
CA ASP A 58 -9.75 1.61 -8.02
C ASP A 58 -10.93 1.76 -8.99
N ALA A 59 -11.32 2.99 -9.30
CA ALA A 59 -12.41 3.26 -10.24
C ALA A 59 -12.04 2.93 -11.71
N ARG A 60 -10.74 2.93 -12.06
CA ARG A 60 -10.26 2.75 -13.44
C ARG A 60 -9.72 1.36 -13.73
N TYR A 61 -9.14 0.72 -12.74
CA TYR A 61 -8.41 -0.53 -12.90
C TYR A 61 -8.97 -1.60 -11.96
N PRO A 62 -10.02 -2.32 -12.37
CA PRO A 62 -10.57 -3.41 -11.56
C PRO A 62 -9.59 -4.60 -11.45
N ASP A 63 -8.69 -4.76 -12.43
CA ASP A 63 -7.62 -5.74 -12.38
C ASP A 63 -6.38 -5.17 -11.69
N SER A 64 -5.89 -5.87 -10.66
CA SER A 64 -4.75 -5.41 -9.85
C SER A 64 -3.43 -5.37 -10.62
N CYS A 65 -3.27 -6.17 -11.67
CA CYS A 65 -2.07 -6.14 -12.51
C CYS A 65 -2.03 -4.88 -13.36
N ASP A 66 -3.15 -4.50 -13.97
CA ASP A 66 -3.27 -3.28 -14.76
C ASP A 66 -3.13 -2.04 -13.87
N TYR A 67 -3.67 -2.10 -12.67
CA TYR A 67 -3.48 -1.07 -11.65
C TYR A 67 -1.99 -0.85 -11.34
N ILE A 68 -1.27 -1.93 -11.04
CA ILE A 68 0.17 -1.87 -10.74
C ILE A 68 0.95 -1.34 -11.94
N ARG A 69 0.65 -1.78 -13.16
CA ARG A 69 1.29 -1.28 -14.38
C ARG A 69 1.08 0.22 -14.56
N ALA A 70 -0.14 0.71 -14.30
CA ALA A 70 -0.46 2.13 -14.35
C ALA A 70 0.32 2.94 -13.30
N LEU A 71 0.49 2.41 -12.07
CA LEU A 71 1.31 3.06 -11.03
C LEU A 71 2.79 3.09 -11.41
N ILE A 72 3.33 1.99 -11.96
CA ILE A 72 4.73 1.93 -12.40
C ILE A 72 5.00 2.95 -13.50
N ALA A 73 4.05 3.16 -14.41
CA ALA A 73 4.19 4.16 -15.47
C ALA A 73 4.40 5.59 -14.93
N LEU A 74 3.95 5.91 -13.71
CA LEU A 74 4.21 7.21 -13.07
C LEU A 74 5.68 7.46 -12.76
N PHE A 75 6.49 6.40 -12.61
CA PHE A 75 7.93 6.51 -12.33
C PHE A 75 8.77 6.60 -13.61
N GLN A 76 8.17 6.46 -14.78
CA GLN A 76 8.86 6.37 -16.05
C GLN A 76 8.45 7.51 -16.99
N PRO A 77 9.13 8.67 -16.92
CA PRO A 77 8.80 9.82 -17.78
C PRO A 77 8.98 9.53 -19.28
N ASP A 78 9.79 8.50 -19.64
CA ASP A 78 10.20 8.22 -21.02
C ASP A 78 9.36 7.14 -21.72
N GLY A 79 8.25 6.70 -21.14
CA GLY A 79 7.37 5.69 -21.74
C GLY A 79 7.99 4.30 -21.91
N LYS A 80 9.17 4.05 -21.35
CA LYS A 80 9.77 2.71 -21.32
C LYS A 80 8.97 1.83 -20.38
N VAL A 81 8.37 0.78 -20.94
CA VAL A 81 7.64 -0.22 -20.17
C VAL A 81 8.65 -1.01 -19.31
N CYS A 82 8.66 -0.78 -18.00
CA CYS A 82 9.27 -1.74 -17.10
C CYS A 82 8.37 -2.96 -17.01
N GLU A 83 8.90 -4.11 -17.38
CA GLU A 83 8.24 -5.37 -17.08
C GLU A 83 8.26 -5.58 -15.56
N TYR A 84 7.14 -5.27 -14.91
CA TYR A 84 6.93 -5.70 -13.54
C TYR A 84 6.66 -7.20 -13.57
N PRO A 85 7.42 -8.03 -12.82
CA PRO A 85 7.15 -9.45 -12.76
C PRO A 85 5.82 -9.69 -12.06
N VAL A 86 4.75 -9.69 -12.83
CA VAL A 86 3.42 -10.01 -12.34
C VAL A 86 3.42 -11.48 -11.93
N ARG A 87 3.22 -11.75 -10.65
CA ARG A 87 3.08 -13.11 -10.15
C ARG A 87 1.85 -13.75 -10.81
N PRO A 88 2.00 -14.84 -11.56
CA PRO A 88 0.84 -15.52 -12.15
C PRO A 88 -0.02 -16.12 -11.05
N GLY A 89 -1.33 -16.10 -11.23
CA GLY A 89 -2.28 -16.71 -10.33
C GLY A 89 -3.36 -15.74 -9.82
N SER A 90 -4.43 -16.31 -9.31
CA SER A 90 -5.60 -15.57 -8.77
C SER A 90 -5.94 -15.98 -7.33
N GLY A 91 -5.04 -16.72 -6.66
CA GLY A 91 -5.23 -17.11 -5.27
C GLY A 91 -5.19 -15.91 -4.32
N GLU A 92 -5.86 -16.02 -3.19
CA GLU A 92 -5.97 -14.94 -2.19
C GLU A 92 -4.61 -14.38 -1.77
N ARG A 93 -3.62 -15.24 -1.57
CA ARG A 93 -2.25 -14.84 -1.23
C ARG A 93 -1.58 -13.98 -2.30
N VAL A 94 -1.83 -14.30 -3.59
CA VAL A 94 -1.29 -13.53 -4.72
C VAL A 94 -1.97 -12.18 -4.81
N LEU A 95 -3.29 -12.14 -4.64
CA LEU A 95 -4.07 -10.90 -4.65
C LEU A 95 -3.67 -9.99 -3.47
N ALA A 96 -3.48 -10.54 -2.28
CA ALA A 96 -2.98 -9.80 -1.13
C ALA A 96 -1.57 -9.23 -1.40
N GLY A 97 -0.67 -9.99 -2.02
CA GLY A 97 0.65 -9.51 -2.42
C GLY A 97 0.60 -8.35 -3.41
N ARG A 98 -0.36 -8.33 -4.33
CA ARG A 98 -0.58 -7.21 -5.25
C ARG A 98 -1.09 -5.96 -4.53
N GLU A 99 -1.94 -6.11 -3.51
CA GLU A 99 -2.35 -4.98 -2.67
C GLU A 99 -1.16 -4.36 -1.92
N HIS A 100 -0.21 -5.17 -1.43
CA HIS A 100 1.04 -4.68 -0.87
C HIS A 100 1.82 -3.83 -1.89
N ASP A 101 1.96 -4.32 -3.11
CA ASP A 101 2.67 -3.59 -4.17
C ASP A 101 1.98 -2.27 -4.53
N ILE A 102 0.65 -2.24 -4.57
CA ILE A 102 -0.13 -1.01 -4.78
C ILE A 102 0.16 0.03 -3.69
N VAL A 103 0.13 -0.38 -2.42
CA VAL A 103 0.42 0.53 -1.31
C VAL A 103 1.84 1.06 -1.37
N TYR A 104 2.83 0.20 -1.63
CA TYR A 104 4.24 0.59 -1.76
C TYR A 104 4.45 1.62 -2.86
N LEU A 105 3.86 1.39 -4.03
CA LEU A 105 3.99 2.29 -5.18
C LEU A 105 3.30 3.63 -4.93
N CYS A 106 2.12 3.64 -4.30
CA CYS A 106 1.43 4.88 -3.97
C CYS A 106 2.24 5.76 -3.00
N TYR A 107 2.76 5.17 -1.92
CA TYR A 107 3.60 5.91 -0.97
C TYR A 107 4.92 6.35 -1.61
N ALA A 108 5.62 5.47 -2.32
CA ALA A 108 6.87 5.80 -3.00
C ALA A 108 6.70 6.96 -4.00
N TYR A 109 5.62 6.95 -4.78
CA TYR A 109 5.32 8.02 -5.72
C TYR A 109 5.08 9.35 -5.01
N ARG A 110 4.27 9.37 -3.95
CA ARG A 110 4.01 10.60 -3.18
C ARG A 110 5.26 11.13 -2.48
N LEU A 111 6.10 10.25 -1.95
CA LEU A 111 7.38 10.65 -1.37
C LEU A 111 8.33 11.25 -2.43
N ARG A 112 8.35 10.70 -3.64
CA ARG A 112 9.13 11.24 -4.75
C ARG A 112 8.70 12.66 -5.11
N LEU A 113 7.39 12.91 -5.19
CA LEU A 113 6.84 14.25 -5.44
C LEU A 113 7.18 15.25 -4.31
N ARG A 114 7.47 14.75 -3.11
CA ARG A 114 7.92 15.55 -1.95
C ARG A 114 9.45 15.68 -1.85
N GLY A 115 10.18 15.32 -2.90
CA GLY A 115 11.62 15.50 -3.00
C GLY A 115 12.44 14.35 -2.41
N PHE A 116 11.84 13.18 -2.15
CA PHE A 116 12.63 11.99 -1.81
C PHE A 116 13.36 11.48 -3.06
N GLY A 117 14.69 11.52 -3.01
CA GLY A 117 15.52 10.85 -4.01
C GLY A 117 15.47 9.32 -3.83
N GLN A 118 16.00 8.58 -4.81
CA GLN A 118 15.93 7.13 -4.85
C GLN A 118 16.46 6.46 -3.57
N VAL A 119 17.58 6.91 -3.03
CA VAL A 119 18.19 6.36 -1.80
C VAL A 119 17.23 6.45 -0.59
N ARG A 120 16.52 7.57 -0.46
CA ARG A 120 15.53 7.75 0.63
C ARG A 120 14.28 6.90 0.42
N ILE A 121 13.84 6.73 -0.83
CA ILE A 121 12.72 5.84 -1.17
C ILE A 121 13.09 4.39 -0.88
N ASP A 122 14.27 3.94 -1.29
CA ASP A 122 14.75 2.58 -1.02
C ASP A 122 14.87 2.31 0.49
N ARG A 123 15.39 3.27 1.25
CA ARG A 123 15.43 3.19 2.71
C ARG A 123 14.02 3.09 3.30
N PHE A 124 13.08 3.91 2.84
CA PHE A 124 11.69 3.86 3.29
C PHE A 124 11.07 2.49 3.04
N LEU A 125 11.18 1.96 1.82
CA LEU A 125 10.63 0.65 1.46
C LEU A 125 11.28 -0.48 2.25
N THR A 126 12.57 -0.42 2.49
CA THR A 126 13.31 -1.42 3.30
C THR A 126 12.81 -1.43 4.74
N GLU A 127 12.68 -0.27 5.37
CA GLU A 127 12.18 -0.15 6.75
C GLU A 127 10.71 -0.53 6.86
N LEU A 128 9.89 -0.15 5.88
CA LEU A 128 8.49 -0.56 5.79
C LEU A 128 8.35 -2.08 5.71
N CYS A 129 9.09 -2.73 4.81
CA CYS A 129 9.09 -4.19 4.69
C CYS A 129 9.55 -4.89 5.98
N ARG A 130 10.57 -4.34 6.67
CA ARG A 130 11.04 -4.86 7.95
C ARG A 130 9.94 -4.80 9.00
N ARG A 131 9.23 -3.68 9.10
CA ARG A 131 8.12 -3.46 10.03
C ARG A 131 6.96 -4.40 9.77
N ILE A 132 6.55 -4.53 8.51
CA ILE A 132 5.48 -5.44 8.11
C ILE A 132 5.83 -6.89 8.47
N ARG A 133 7.05 -7.33 8.21
CA ARG A 133 7.50 -8.68 8.60
C ARG A 133 7.48 -8.88 10.10
N TYR A 134 7.87 -7.89 10.88
CA TYR A 134 7.82 -7.94 12.33
C TYR A 134 6.39 -8.16 12.82
N TYR A 135 5.45 -7.32 12.38
CA TYR A 135 4.05 -7.44 12.79
C TYR A 135 3.40 -8.74 12.31
N ASN A 136 3.66 -9.16 11.08
CA ASN A 136 3.14 -10.42 10.57
C ASN A 136 3.63 -11.63 11.37
N ARG A 137 4.88 -11.62 11.84
CA ARG A 137 5.40 -12.70 12.71
C ARG A 137 4.82 -12.64 14.12
N THR A 138 4.76 -11.44 14.70
CA THR A 138 4.31 -11.23 16.09
C THR A 138 2.83 -11.57 16.26
N PHE A 139 2.00 -11.23 15.27
CA PHE A 139 0.55 -11.35 15.34
C PHE A 139 -0.01 -12.43 14.39
N ALA A 140 0.84 -13.26 13.81
CA ALA A 140 0.45 -14.36 12.90
C ALA A 140 -0.50 -13.95 11.76
N GLY A 141 -0.39 -12.70 11.27
CA GLY A 141 -1.24 -12.15 10.22
C GLY A 141 -2.63 -11.69 10.68
N ASP A 142 -2.88 -11.63 11.97
CA ASP A 142 -4.12 -11.06 12.52
C ASP A 142 -4.10 -9.54 12.46
N TYR A 143 -4.71 -8.97 11.43
CA TYR A 143 -4.79 -7.53 11.22
C TYR A 143 -5.63 -6.81 12.29
N ASP A 144 -6.67 -7.45 12.81
CA ASP A 144 -7.52 -6.87 13.85
C ASP A 144 -6.76 -6.67 15.17
N ALA A 145 -5.77 -7.53 15.43
CA ALA A 145 -4.88 -7.38 16.57
C ALA A 145 -3.76 -6.35 16.33
N VAL A 146 -3.25 -6.26 15.08
CA VAL A 146 -2.12 -5.38 14.72
C VAL A 146 -2.52 -3.92 14.66
N ILE A 147 -3.64 -3.61 14.00
CA ILE A 147 -4.08 -2.24 13.73
C ILE A 147 -4.15 -1.39 15.01
N PRO A 148 -4.84 -1.84 16.09
CA PRO A 148 -4.90 -1.05 17.32
C PRO A 148 -3.53 -0.79 17.97
N VAL A 149 -2.61 -1.73 17.85
CA VAL A 149 -1.24 -1.58 18.39
C VAL A 149 -0.49 -0.47 17.66
N MET A 150 -0.59 -0.44 16.33
CA MET A 150 0.05 0.58 15.52
C MET A 150 -0.58 1.96 15.72
N GLU A 151 -1.91 2.03 15.76
CA GLU A 151 -2.65 3.26 16.00
C GLU A 151 -2.31 3.87 17.36
N ASN A 152 -2.22 3.04 18.42
CA ASN A 152 -1.78 3.48 19.74
C ASN A 152 -0.35 4.03 19.71
N ARG A 153 0.54 3.39 18.98
CA ARG A 153 1.93 3.84 18.83
C ARG A 153 2.04 5.17 18.08
N LEU A 154 1.20 5.38 17.05
CA LEU A 154 1.07 6.67 16.35
C LEU A 154 0.52 7.74 17.30
N ALA A 155 -0.52 7.44 18.07
CA ALA A 155 -1.13 8.35 19.04
C ALA A 155 -0.15 8.79 20.13
N GLN A 156 0.71 7.88 20.61
CA GLN A 156 1.78 8.20 21.57
C GLN A 156 2.79 9.22 21.01
N ARG A 157 2.88 9.36 19.71
CA ARG A 157 3.71 10.36 19.02
C ARG A 157 2.94 11.64 18.66
N GLY A 158 1.71 11.79 19.11
CA GLY A 158 0.84 12.94 18.78
C GLY A 158 0.31 12.91 17.36
N ILE A 159 0.32 11.75 16.71
CA ILE A 159 -0.18 11.57 15.34
C ILE A 159 -1.63 11.11 15.41
N MET A 160 -2.52 11.90 14.82
CA MET A 160 -3.93 11.55 14.72
C MET A 160 -4.15 10.45 13.67
N VAL A 161 -4.61 9.31 14.12
CA VAL A 161 -5.02 8.23 13.20
C VAL A 161 -6.35 8.65 12.58
N GLY A 162 -6.45 8.60 11.27
CA GLY A 162 -7.72 8.87 10.60
C GLY A 162 -8.74 7.85 11.06
N GLY A 163 -9.73 8.30 11.82
CA GLY A 163 -10.89 7.48 12.16
C GLY A 163 -11.47 6.94 10.86
N GLY A 164 -11.55 5.62 10.75
CA GLY A 164 -12.24 5.00 9.63
C GLY A 164 -13.64 5.62 9.56
N ALA A 165 -13.98 6.18 8.41
CA ALA A 165 -15.36 6.50 8.15
C ALA A 165 -16.15 5.19 8.30
N GLU A 166 -17.07 5.18 9.26
CA GLU A 166 -18.09 4.14 9.41
C GLU A 166 -18.95 4.03 8.14
#